data_571a60a0667c9140602786b5c5720f15
#
_entry.id   571a60a0667c9140602786b5c5720f15
#
_cell.length_a   1.000
_cell.length_b   1.000
_cell.length_c   1.000
_cell.angle_alpha   90.00
_cell.angle_beta   90.00
_cell.angle_gamma   90.00
#
_symmetry.space_group_name_H-M   'P 1'
#
loop_
_entity.id
_entity.type
_entity.pdbx_description
1 polymer ?
#
loop_
_entity_poly.entity_id
_entity_poly.type
_entity_poly.pdbx_seq_one_letter_code
_entity_poly.pdbx_strand_id
1 'polypeptide(L)'
;MKILSYNVNGIRAALKKNFASWLQEVTPDVVCLQETKAIAAQVDTTIFEDLGYHHYWHSAQKKGYSGVAILTKEKVVNVTKGTGIKHIDFEGRVIRADFEKVSIISLSLIHI
;
A
#
# COMPACT_ATOMS: atom_id res chain seq x y z
N MET A 1 -1.21 0.11 18.52
CA MET A 1 -1.10 0.42 17.07
C MET A 1 -2.33 -0.12 16.34
N LYS A 2 -3.02 0.74 15.62
CA LYS A 2 -4.17 0.33 14.81
C LYS A 2 -3.69 0.02 13.39
N ILE A 3 -3.83 -1.22 12.96
CA ILE A 3 -3.38 -1.70 11.66
C ILE A 3 -4.61 -2.18 10.89
N LEU A 4 -4.81 -1.66 9.68
CA LEU A 4 -5.92 -2.04 8.82
C LEU A 4 -5.40 -2.60 7.50
N SER A 5 -6.17 -3.48 6.91
CA SER A 5 -5.91 -4.04 5.59
C SER A 5 -7.12 -3.76 4.70
N TYR A 6 -6.88 -3.26 3.50
CA TYR A 6 -7.94 -2.81 2.61
C TYR A 6 -7.60 -3.11 1.15
N ASN A 7 -8.44 -3.92 0.52
CA ASN A 7 -8.37 -4.09 -0.93
C ASN A 7 -9.12 -2.92 -1.58
N VAL A 8 -8.38 -1.99 -2.17
CA VAL A 8 -8.97 -0.75 -2.70
C VAL A 8 -9.55 -0.90 -4.10
N ASN A 9 -9.24 -2.01 -4.78
CA ASN A 9 -9.69 -2.26 -6.15
C ASN A 9 -9.46 -1.01 -7.04
N GLY A 10 -8.22 -0.54 -7.04
CA GLY A 10 -7.81 0.67 -7.73
C GLY A 10 -7.79 1.87 -6.80
N ILE A 11 -6.60 2.32 -6.40
CA ILE A 11 -6.46 3.45 -5.47
C ILE A 11 -6.98 4.77 -6.06
N ARG A 12 -6.84 4.95 -7.37
CA ARG A 12 -7.34 6.17 -8.03
C ARG A 12 -8.86 6.27 -7.94
N ALA A 13 -9.56 5.14 -8.16
CA ALA A 13 -11.01 5.09 -8.02
C ALA A 13 -11.44 5.25 -6.57
N ALA A 14 -10.71 4.65 -5.63
CA ALA A 14 -11.00 4.77 -4.20
C ALA A 14 -10.88 6.23 -3.73
N LEU A 15 -9.86 6.96 -4.19
CA LEU A 15 -9.69 8.38 -3.86
C LEU A 15 -10.85 9.24 -4.36
N LYS A 16 -11.42 8.88 -5.51
CA LYS A 16 -12.61 9.57 -6.03
C LYS A 16 -13.87 9.29 -5.21
N LYS A 17 -13.89 8.20 -4.45
CA LYS A 17 -15.07 7.75 -3.71
C LYS A 17 -15.09 8.11 -2.23
N ASN A 18 -14.07 8.58 -1.61
CA ASN A 18 -14.01 8.98 -0.20
C ASN A 18 -12.86 8.33 0.58
N PHE A 19 -11.90 7.73 -0.09
CA PHE A 19 -10.80 7.07 0.61
C PHE A 19 -10.06 8.04 1.55
N ALA A 20 -9.78 9.26 1.08
CA ALA A 20 -9.08 10.26 1.89
C ALA A 20 -9.89 10.66 3.12
N SER A 21 -11.20 10.84 2.96
CA SER A 21 -12.10 11.16 4.08
C SER A 21 -12.15 10.03 5.10
N TRP A 22 -12.24 8.79 4.62
CA TRP A 22 -12.21 7.62 5.48
C TRP A 22 -10.90 7.54 6.27
N LEU A 23 -9.77 7.75 5.59
CA LEU A 23 -8.46 7.71 6.20
C LEU A 23 -8.33 8.78 7.30
N GLN A 24 -8.83 9.98 7.04
CA GLN A 24 -8.81 11.09 7.98
C GLN A 24 -9.71 10.81 9.19
N GLU A 25 -10.85 10.18 8.99
CA GLU A 25 -11.81 9.90 10.07
C GLU A 25 -11.33 8.74 10.96
N VAL A 26 -10.89 7.65 10.36
CA VAL A 26 -10.47 6.45 11.08
C VAL A 26 -9.09 6.60 11.71
N THR A 27 -8.21 7.35 11.08
CA THR A 27 -6.83 7.62 11.52
C THR A 27 -6.06 6.37 11.97
N PRO A 28 -5.98 5.33 11.12
CA PRO A 28 -5.17 4.15 11.45
C PRO A 28 -3.69 4.52 11.50
N ASP A 29 -2.92 3.77 12.29
CA ASP A 29 -1.47 3.95 12.32
C ASP A 29 -0.81 3.39 11.07
N VAL A 30 -1.29 2.24 10.60
CA VAL A 30 -0.79 1.57 9.39
C VAL A 30 -1.96 1.05 8.57
N VAL A 31 -1.91 1.26 7.26
CA VAL A 31 -2.87 0.68 6.32
C VAL A 31 -2.13 -0.11 5.27
N CYS A 32 -2.48 -1.38 5.16
CA CYS A 32 -2.00 -2.24 4.08
C CYS A 32 -3.02 -2.21 2.94
N LEU A 33 -2.57 -1.83 1.75
CA LEU A 33 -3.42 -1.74 0.57
C LEU A 33 -3.11 -2.85 -0.40
N GLN A 34 -4.14 -3.44 -1.00
CA GLN A 34 -4.02 -4.42 -2.06
C GLN A 34 -4.78 -3.94 -3.28
N GLU A 35 -4.39 -4.42 -4.44
CA GLU A 35 -4.96 -4.05 -5.74
C GLU A 35 -4.97 -2.54 -5.95
N THR A 36 -3.80 -1.91 -5.77
CA THR A 36 -3.64 -0.46 -5.98
C THR A 36 -3.85 -0.09 -7.46
N LYS A 37 -3.48 -0.98 -8.38
CA LYS A 37 -3.65 -0.85 -9.83
C LYS A 37 -3.03 0.44 -10.39
N ALA A 38 -2.02 0.96 -9.71
CA ALA A 38 -1.34 2.18 -10.11
C ALA A 38 0.06 2.22 -9.51
N ILE A 39 0.97 2.93 -10.16
CA ILE A 39 2.26 3.29 -9.57
C ILE A 39 2.10 4.60 -8.81
N ALA A 40 3.01 4.88 -7.87
CA ALA A 40 2.95 6.11 -7.07
C ALA A 40 2.88 7.37 -7.94
N ALA A 41 3.60 7.39 -9.08
CA ALA A 41 3.61 8.52 -9.99
C ALA A 41 2.24 8.83 -10.63
N GLN A 42 1.32 7.87 -10.64
CA GLN A 42 -0.03 8.03 -11.18
C GLN A 42 -1.04 8.50 -10.14
N VAL A 43 -0.62 8.69 -8.90
CA VAL A 43 -1.48 9.03 -7.77
C VAL A 43 -1.03 10.34 -7.17
N ASP A 44 -1.97 11.18 -6.76
CA ASP A 44 -1.65 12.37 -5.97
C ASP A 44 -1.30 11.95 -4.54
N THR A 45 -0.05 11.60 -4.32
CA THR A 45 0.42 11.11 -3.02
C THR A 45 0.48 12.20 -1.95
N THR A 46 0.39 13.46 -2.33
CA THR A 46 0.34 14.57 -1.37
C THR A 46 -0.86 14.49 -0.45
N ILE A 47 -1.95 13.85 -0.90
CA ILE A 47 -3.14 13.60 -0.07
C ILE A 47 -2.75 12.80 1.17
N PHE A 48 -1.94 11.76 1.00
CA PHE A 48 -1.48 10.93 2.13
C PHE A 48 -0.49 11.68 3.01
N GLU A 49 0.44 12.38 2.39
CA GLU A 49 1.47 13.14 3.09
C GLU A 49 0.85 14.25 3.96
N ASP A 50 -0.16 14.93 3.44
CA ASP A 50 -0.89 15.97 4.17
C ASP A 50 -1.63 15.42 5.40
N LEU A 51 -2.03 14.15 5.34
CA LEU A 51 -2.66 13.46 6.47
C LEU A 51 -1.66 12.84 7.44
N GLY A 52 -0.37 13.03 7.21
CA GLY A 52 0.69 12.56 8.09
C GLY A 52 1.19 11.16 7.80
N TYR A 53 0.93 10.63 6.60
CA TYR A 53 1.34 9.28 6.23
C TYR A 53 2.56 9.29 5.35
N HIS A 54 3.51 8.41 5.68
CA HIS A 54 4.54 7.93 4.77
C HIS A 54 3.91 6.84 3.91
N HIS A 55 4.39 6.68 2.68
CA HIS A 55 3.80 5.69 1.76
C HIS A 55 4.89 4.93 1.04
N TYR A 56 4.66 3.64 0.85
CA TYR A 56 5.59 2.73 0.18
C TYR A 56 4.79 1.84 -0.77
N TRP A 57 5.28 1.67 -1.99
CA TRP A 57 4.56 1.04 -3.08
C TRP A 57 5.38 -0.06 -3.72
N HIS A 58 4.72 -1.14 -4.11
CA HIS A 58 5.29 -2.16 -4.97
C HIS A 58 4.24 -2.53 -6.01
N SER A 59 4.43 -2.05 -7.23
CA SER A 59 3.46 -2.16 -8.30
C SER A 59 3.83 -3.28 -9.25
N ALA A 60 2.82 -3.85 -9.93
CA ALA A 60 3.07 -4.81 -11.00
C ALA A 60 3.71 -4.13 -12.20
N GLN A 61 4.43 -4.91 -13.00
CA GLN A 61 4.98 -4.40 -14.26
C GLN A 61 3.85 -4.13 -15.26
N LYS A 62 2.79 -4.92 -15.21
CA LYS A 62 1.61 -4.69 -16.05
C LYS A 62 0.80 -3.51 -15.50
N LYS A 63 0.56 -2.51 -16.34
CA LYS A 63 -0.20 -1.31 -15.94
C LYS A 63 -1.64 -1.64 -15.56
N GLY A 64 -2.14 -0.97 -14.52
CA GLY A 64 -3.52 -1.12 -14.07
C GLY A 64 -3.86 -2.48 -13.47
N TYR A 65 -2.85 -3.21 -13.00
CA TYR A 65 -3.00 -4.58 -12.51
C TYR A 65 -2.32 -4.74 -11.16
N SER A 66 -2.99 -5.45 -10.22
CA SER A 66 -2.42 -5.81 -8.92
C SER A 66 -1.83 -4.61 -8.17
N GLY A 67 -0.69 -4.79 -7.50
CA GLY A 67 0.00 -3.76 -6.74
C GLY A 67 -0.39 -3.74 -5.28
N VAL A 68 0.59 -3.51 -4.42
CA VAL A 68 0.40 -3.39 -2.97
C VAL A 68 1.07 -2.12 -2.48
N ALA A 69 0.59 -1.60 -1.35
CA ALA A 69 1.18 -0.43 -0.73
C ALA A 69 0.99 -0.48 0.77
N ILE A 70 1.82 0.28 1.48
CA ILE A 70 1.67 0.50 2.92
C ILE A 70 1.68 1.99 3.16
N LEU A 71 0.65 2.48 3.86
CA LEU A 71 0.60 3.85 4.38
C LEU A 71 0.81 3.76 5.88
N THR A 72 1.70 4.60 6.44
CA THR A 72 2.01 4.52 7.85
C THR A 72 2.35 5.88 8.46
N LYS A 73 1.85 6.13 9.67
CA LYS A 73 2.27 7.26 10.50
C LYS A 73 3.52 6.93 11.30
N GLU A 74 3.80 5.63 11.50
CA GLU A 74 4.94 5.18 12.25
C GLU A 74 6.21 5.22 11.40
N LYS A 75 7.35 5.45 12.06
CA LYS A 75 8.64 5.46 11.39
C LYS A 75 9.03 4.06 10.97
N VAL A 76 9.38 3.90 9.70
CA VAL A 76 9.83 2.63 9.12
C VAL A 76 11.35 2.55 9.18
N VAL A 77 11.86 1.41 9.62
CA VAL A 77 13.31 1.13 9.67
C VAL A 77 13.79 0.65 8.30
N ASN A 78 13.01 -0.23 7.65
CA ASN A 78 13.37 -0.80 6.35
C ASN A 78 12.12 -1.21 5.58
N VAL A 79 12.20 -1.14 4.26
CA VAL A 79 11.13 -1.60 3.37
C VAL A 79 11.71 -2.61 2.39
N THR A 80 11.05 -3.76 2.26
CA THR A 80 11.40 -4.79 1.30
C THR A 80 10.26 -4.95 0.31
N LYS A 81 10.54 -4.79 -0.97
CA LYS A 81 9.56 -4.94 -2.05
C LYS A 81 9.75 -6.31 -2.68
N GLY A 82 8.72 -7.16 -2.55
CA GLY A 82 8.74 -8.47 -3.15
C GLY A 82 9.33 -9.56 -2.25
N THR A 83 9.49 -10.73 -2.83
CA THR A 83 9.93 -11.95 -2.13
C THR A 83 11.38 -12.36 -2.49
N GLY A 84 11.95 -11.72 -3.51
CA GLY A 84 13.21 -12.15 -4.11
C GLY A 84 13.01 -13.18 -5.23
N ILE A 85 11.77 -13.60 -5.48
CA ILE A 85 11.44 -14.54 -6.55
C ILE A 85 10.84 -13.76 -7.72
N LYS A 86 11.59 -13.68 -8.82
CA LYS A 86 11.28 -12.77 -9.92
C LYS A 86 9.90 -12.98 -10.53
N HIS A 87 9.48 -14.20 -10.76
CA HIS A 87 8.17 -14.48 -11.38
C HIS A 87 6.99 -14.21 -10.46
N ILE A 88 7.21 -14.00 -9.17
CA ILE A 88 6.21 -13.55 -8.22
C ILE A 88 6.25 -12.03 -8.12
N ASP A 89 7.44 -11.46 -8.08
CA ASP A 89 7.62 -10.05 -7.75
C ASP A 89 7.18 -9.10 -8.85
N PHE A 90 7.24 -9.52 -10.13
CA PHE A 90 6.80 -8.66 -11.21
C PHE A 90 5.27 -8.39 -11.18
N GLU A 91 4.53 -9.15 -10.39
CA GLU A 91 3.10 -8.93 -10.21
C GLU A 91 2.74 -7.92 -9.11
N GLY A 92 3.73 -7.45 -8.34
CA GLY A 92 3.50 -6.45 -7.29
C GLY A 92 2.55 -6.94 -6.20
N ARG A 93 2.84 -8.09 -5.58
CA ARG A 93 1.93 -8.72 -4.64
C ARG A 93 2.38 -8.69 -3.19
N VAL A 94 3.64 -8.35 -2.92
CA VAL A 94 4.19 -8.39 -1.57
C VAL A 94 5.03 -7.16 -1.30
N ILE A 95 4.75 -6.48 -0.20
CA ILE A 95 5.62 -5.42 0.35
C ILE A 95 5.68 -5.59 1.86
N ARG A 96 6.88 -5.45 2.41
CA ARG A 96 7.13 -5.57 3.84
C ARG A 96 7.72 -4.28 4.39
N ALA A 97 7.17 -3.80 5.49
CA ALA A 97 7.73 -2.68 6.24
C ALA A 97 8.18 -3.18 7.61
N ASP A 98 9.44 -2.92 7.95
CA ASP A 98 10.01 -3.27 9.25
C ASP A 98 9.97 -2.03 10.13
N PHE A 99 9.32 -2.16 11.28
CA PHE A 99 9.27 -1.15 12.33
C PHE A 99 10.21 -1.58 13.46
N GLU A 100 10.37 -0.75 14.47
CA GLU A 100 11.30 -1.03 15.56
C GLU A 100 11.03 -2.38 16.23
N LYS A 101 9.76 -2.73 16.45
CA LYS A 101 9.39 -3.94 17.19
C LYS A 101 8.60 -4.97 16.39
N VAL A 102 8.09 -4.62 15.23
CA VAL A 102 7.25 -5.52 14.42
C VAL A 102 7.55 -5.32 12.94
N SER A 103 7.23 -6.32 12.14
CA SER A 103 7.22 -6.24 10.69
C SER A 103 5.80 -6.43 10.20
N ILE A 104 5.42 -5.68 9.18
CA ILE A 104 4.08 -5.75 8.59
C ILE A 104 4.23 -6.04 7.10
N ILE A 105 3.45 -7.00 6.63
CA ILE A 105 3.47 -7.41 5.23
C ILE A 105 2.09 -7.15 4.64
N SER A 106 2.05 -6.40 3.53
CA SER A 106 0.85 -6.28 2.70
C SER A 106 0.96 -7.28 1.58
N LEU A 107 -0.01 -8.18 1.50
CA LEU A 107 0.01 -9.31 0.58
C LEU A 107 -1.29 -9.34 -0.22
N SER A 108 -1.15 -9.45 -1.54
CA SER A 108 -2.28 -9.64 -2.45
C SER A 108 -2.22 -11.03 -3.05
N LEU A 109 -3.33 -11.75 -2.99
CA LEU A 109 -3.42 -13.10 -3.53
C LEU A 109 -4.07 -13.10 -4.91
N ILE A 110 -3.64 -14.05 -5.74
CA ILE A 110 -4.24 -14.26 -7.04
C ILE A 110 -5.43 -15.21 -6.88
N HIS A 111 -6.51 -14.91 -7.59
CA HIS A 111 -7.64 -15.83 -7.68
C HIS A 111 -7.37 -16.83 -8.80
N ILE A 112 -7.43 -18.09 -8.45
CA ILE A 112 -7.28 -19.17 -9.42
C ILE A 112 -8.66 -19.78 -9.65
#